data_92996ffea09d3ebc82aa161eb027c1b3
#
_entry.id   92996ffea09d3ebc82aa161eb027c1b3
#
_cell.length_a   1.000
_cell.length_b   1.000
_cell.length_c   1.000
_cell.angle_alpha   90.00
_cell.angle_beta   90.00
_cell.angle_gamma   90.00
#
_symmetry.space_group_name_H-M   'P 1'
#
loop_
_entity.id
_entity.type
_entity.pdbx_description
1 polymer ?
#
loop_
_entity_poly.entity_id
_entity_poly.type
_entity_poly.pdbx_seq_one_letter_code
_entity_poly.pdbx_strand_id
1 'polypeptide(L)'
;MKTIHTHALELSGSSYEAGRLLGSRLASVPSLKKRLSGGFPGFGLTQFNQASQCFSRWCPGLNEELAGFADALGCAPEQVLYYGMTWLTPRCSHLALLPSMTASGHPMTARNYEFNDEAEDFTIIKTCIKGKYTHIGTSVLGIGRDDGINEMGLTVTLSSSGFPVGPLPEMRRPAVTGLQFWAVVRTLLENCRDVKEALSMLKDMPVAYNPNLIVLDREGRCALVETLDGRMAVKTIDSDSVEQALYATNHPVLEELIPYEPKAFVHSIRRYDNITAFLERHKKGITAGQLKDFFLTPYPEGLSCSYYSQFFGTTKTMVLDPVRGSLSLCWGGRPQNGWHDFNFSDPFPQETAAIEIHNQTADPSIFAYRSLV
;
A
#
# COMPACT_ATOMS: atom_id res chain seq x y z
N MET A 1 -3.34 -24.03 9.86
CA MET A 1 -3.91 -23.72 8.54
C MET A 1 -5.23 -23.01 8.78
N LYS A 2 -5.47 -21.87 8.13
CA LYS A 2 -6.72 -21.09 8.26
C LYS A 2 -7.19 -20.73 6.86
N THR A 3 -8.49 -20.92 6.61
CA THR A 3 -9.14 -20.51 5.36
C THR A 3 -9.62 -19.07 5.50
N ILE A 4 -9.35 -18.24 4.49
CA ILE A 4 -9.76 -16.85 4.39
C ILE A 4 -10.51 -16.65 3.08
N HIS A 5 -11.58 -15.87 3.10
CA HIS A 5 -12.31 -15.47 1.90
C HIS A 5 -11.80 -14.12 1.41
N THR A 6 -11.42 -14.07 0.13
CA THR A 6 -10.99 -12.83 -0.52
C THR A 6 -12.13 -12.20 -1.31
N HIS A 7 -12.08 -10.89 -1.51
CA HIS A 7 -13.14 -10.14 -2.16
C HIS A 7 -12.61 -9.33 -3.34
N ALA A 8 -13.40 -9.24 -4.39
CA ALA A 8 -13.16 -8.31 -5.49
C ALA A 8 -14.40 -7.42 -5.65
N LEU A 9 -14.21 -6.10 -5.73
CA LEU A 9 -15.29 -5.14 -5.79
C LEU A 9 -15.05 -4.14 -6.93
N GLU A 10 -16.13 -3.68 -7.58
CA GLU A 10 -16.11 -2.51 -8.44
C GLU A 10 -16.96 -1.42 -7.81
N LEU A 11 -16.36 -0.24 -7.59
CA LEU A 11 -17.03 0.96 -7.11
C LEU A 11 -17.12 1.97 -8.24
N SER A 12 -18.31 2.46 -8.55
CA SER A 12 -18.54 3.38 -9.66
C SER A 12 -19.56 4.48 -9.31
N GLY A 13 -19.57 5.55 -10.07
CA GLY A 13 -20.47 6.68 -9.92
C GLY A 13 -19.79 7.92 -9.35
N SER A 14 -20.55 8.75 -8.60
CA SER A 14 -19.99 9.85 -7.83
C SER A 14 -19.24 9.31 -6.59
N SER A 15 -18.41 10.15 -5.97
CA SER A 15 -17.76 9.80 -4.69
C SER A 15 -18.77 9.36 -3.63
N TYR A 16 -19.87 10.12 -3.49
CA TYR A 16 -20.93 9.77 -2.53
C TYR A 16 -21.56 8.40 -2.81
N GLU A 17 -21.88 8.10 -4.09
CA GLU A 17 -22.47 6.81 -4.48
C GLU A 17 -21.52 5.64 -4.23
N ALA A 18 -20.23 5.81 -4.51
CA ALA A 18 -19.20 4.82 -4.23
C ALA A 18 -19.11 4.52 -2.74
N GLY A 19 -19.10 5.57 -1.90
CA GLY A 19 -19.10 5.42 -0.44
C GLY A 19 -20.36 4.73 0.07
N ARG A 20 -21.51 5.08 -0.45
CA ARG A 20 -22.79 4.46 -0.08
C ARG A 20 -22.84 2.98 -0.46
N LEU A 21 -22.34 2.62 -1.65
CA LEU A 21 -22.27 1.23 -2.11
C LEU A 21 -21.38 0.39 -1.18
N LEU A 22 -20.18 0.89 -0.88
CA LEU A 22 -19.24 0.22 0.02
C LEU A 22 -19.81 0.09 1.43
N GLY A 23 -20.36 1.19 1.98
CA GLY A 23 -20.98 1.21 3.32
C GLY A 23 -22.14 0.22 3.43
N SER A 24 -22.99 0.11 2.41
CA SER A 24 -24.10 -0.84 2.37
C SER A 24 -23.62 -2.31 2.42
N ARG A 25 -22.52 -2.63 1.74
CA ARG A 25 -21.93 -3.97 1.79
C ARG A 25 -21.36 -4.29 3.17
N LEU A 26 -20.62 -3.36 3.76
CA LEU A 26 -19.99 -3.56 5.07
C LEU A 26 -21.02 -3.53 6.22
N ALA A 27 -22.12 -2.77 6.07
CA ALA A 27 -23.21 -2.72 7.03
C ALA A 27 -23.93 -4.07 7.22
N SER A 28 -23.88 -4.97 6.21
CA SER A 28 -24.43 -6.32 6.28
C SER A 28 -23.69 -7.24 7.27
N VAL A 29 -22.46 -6.84 7.69
CA VAL A 29 -21.63 -7.57 8.67
C VAL A 29 -21.61 -6.79 9.99
N PRO A 30 -22.36 -7.20 11.04
CA PRO A 30 -22.55 -6.40 12.26
C PRO A 30 -21.25 -6.02 12.98
N SER A 31 -20.25 -6.92 13.00
CA SER A 31 -18.94 -6.66 13.62
C SER A 31 -18.16 -5.57 12.88
N LEU A 32 -18.17 -5.58 11.55
CA LEU A 32 -17.54 -4.56 10.71
C LEU A 32 -18.30 -3.23 10.84
N LYS A 33 -19.64 -3.25 10.79
CA LYS A 33 -20.44 -2.05 11.01
C LYS A 33 -20.05 -1.38 12.32
N LYS A 34 -20.06 -2.12 13.44
CA LYS A 34 -19.68 -1.60 14.76
C LYS A 34 -18.26 -1.02 14.78
N ARG A 35 -17.29 -1.70 14.17
CA ARG A 35 -15.89 -1.27 14.12
C ARG A 35 -15.73 0.04 13.32
N LEU A 36 -16.44 0.17 12.20
CA LEU A 36 -16.27 1.28 11.25
C LEU A 36 -17.07 2.52 11.63
N SER A 37 -18.16 2.38 12.43
CA SER A 37 -19.05 3.46 12.87
C SER A 37 -18.98 3.75 14.38
N GLY A 38 -18.04 3.13 15.08
CA GLY A 38 -17.94 3.25 16.54
C GLY A 38 -17.25 4.53 17.04
N GLY A 39 -16.77 5.37 16.14
CA GLY A 39 -15.92 6.50 16.49
C GLY A 39 -14.53 6.06 16.95
N PHE A 40 -13.71 7.02 17.35
CA PHE A 40 -12.37 6.77 17.87
C PHE A 40 -12.20 7.46 19.24
N PRO A 41 -11.72 6.77 20.27
CA PRO A 41 -11.54 7.36 21.59
C PRO A 41 -10.66 8.63 21.53
N GLY A 42 -11.16 9.73 22.10
CA GLY A 42 -10.46 11.03 22.07
C GLY A 42 -10.56 11.80 20.75
N PHE A 43 -11.31 11.30 19.77
CA PHE A 43 -11.57 11.98 18.51
C PHE A 43 -12.93 12.71 18.61
N GLY A 44 -12.88 14.04 18.62
CA GLY A 44 -14.04 14.89 18.70
C GLY A 44 -14.20 15.81 17.48
N LEU A 45 -15.16 16.72 17.54
CA LEU A 45 -15.47 17.64 16.42
C LEU A 45 -14.27 18.46 15.94
N THR A 46 -13.35 18.83 16.83
CA THR A 46 -12.15 19.59 16.45
C THR A 46 -11.25 18.76 15.54
N GLN A 47 -10.97 17.52 15.91
CA GLN A 47 -10.15 16.59 15.11
C GLN A 47 -10.85 16.22 13.80
N PHE A 48 -12.16 16.00 13.84
CA PHE A 48 -12.97 15.77 12.64
C PHE A 48 -12.87 16.93 11.66
N ASN A 49 -13.04 18.18 12.12
CA ASN A 49 -12.93 19.35 11.25
C ASN A 49 -11.53 19.48 10.63
N GLN A 50 -10.46 19.22 11.39
CA GLN A 50 -9.10 19.24 10.89
C GLN A 50 -8.88 18.15 9.81
N ALA A 51 -9.32 16.93 10.07
CA ALA A 51 -9.23 15.83 9.10
C ALA A 51 -10.05 16.12 7.83
N SER A 52 -11.27 16.61 7.98
CA SER A 52 -12.15 16.96 6.87
C SER A 52 -11.57 18.10 6.01
N GLN A 53 -10.97 19.13 6.63
CA GLN A 53 -10.26 20.19 5.91
C GLN A 53 -9.03 19.64 5.15
N CYS A 54 -8.28 18.73 5.77
CA CYS A 54 -7.15 18.07 5.13
C CYS A 54 -7.61 17.26 3.90
N PHE A 55 -8.67 16.47 4.03
CA PHE A 55 -9.23 15.71 2.92
C PHE A 55 -9.79 16.61 1.81
N SER A 56 -10.50 17.70 2.16
CA SER A 56 -11.01 18.66 1.16
C SER A 56 -9.89 19.28 0.33
N ARG A 57 -8.74 19.53 0.93
CA ARG A 57 -7.59 20.13 0.24
C ARG A 57 -6.81 19.14 -0.61
N TRP A 58 -6.57 17.93 -0.10
CA TRP A 58 -5.61 17.01 -0.69
C TRP A 58 -6.23 15.77 -1.34
N CYS A 59 -7.43 15.38 -0.92
CA CYS A 59 -8.14 14.19 -1.38
C CYS A 59 -9.52 14.55 -1.93
N PRO A 60 -9.63 15.23 -3.09
CA PRO A 60 -10.91 15.69 -3.62
C PRO A 60 -11.94 14.57 -3.70
N GLY A 61 -13.15 14.79 -3.19
CA GLY A 61 -14.24 13.82 -3.21
C GLY A 61 -14.21 12.80 -2.05
N LEU A 62 -13.17 12.75 -1.23
CA LEU A 62 -13.08 11.78 -0.14
C LEU A 62 -14.11 12.08 0.97
N ASN A 63 -14.36 13.35 1.30
CA ASN A 63 -15.40 13.70 2.28
C ASN A 63 -16.80 13.31 1.81
N GLU A 64 -17.10 13.49 0.52
CA GLU A 64 -18.37 13.08 -0.08
C GLU A 64 -18.52 11.55 -0.04
N GLU A 65 -17.45 10.81 -0.28
CA GLU A 65 -17.46 9.37 -0.19
C GLU A 65 -17.68 8.91 1.27
N LEU A 66 -16.99 9.54 2.22
CA LEU A 66 -17.16 9.24 3.63
C LEU A 66 -18.56 9.63 4.13
N ALA A 67 -19.18 10.66 3.58
CA ALA A 67 -20.59 11.00 3.87
C ALA A 67 -21.54 9.91 3.37
N GLY A 68 -21.40 9.46 2.13
CA GLY A 68 -22.19 8.34 1.60
C GLY A 68 -21.97 7.04 2.38
N PHE A 69 -20.75 6.80 2.84
CA PHE A 69 -20.40 5.67 3.68
C PHE A 69 -21.08 5.76 5.07
N ALA A 70 -21.04 6.92 5.72
CA ALA A 70 -21.70 7.17 7.00
C ALA A 70 -23.21 6.97 6.91
N ASP A 71 -23.84 7.50 5.86
CA ASP A 71 -25.29 7.34 5.62
C ASP A 71 -25.68 5.86 5.50
N ALA A 72 -24.90 5.08 4.77
CA ALA A 72 -25.14 3.64 4.62
C ALA A 72 -24.95 2.85 5.93
N LEU A 73 -24.04 3.28 6.79
CA LEU A 73 -23.85 2.71 8.12
C LEU A 73 -24.89 3.19 9.13
N GLY A 74 -25.59 4.29 8.85
CA GLY A 74 -26.54 4.94 9.76
C GLY A 74 -25.86 5.60 10.95
N CYS A 75 -24.72 6.25 10.72
CA CYS A 75 -23.95 6.97 11.76
C CYS A 75 -23.62 8.40 11.29
N ALA A 76 -23.23 9.26 12.24
CA ALA A 76 -22.73 10.59 11.92
C ALA A 76 -21.32 10.51 11.28
N PRO A 77 -20.96 11.42 10.35
CA PRO A 77 -19.66 11.40 9.69
C PRO A 77 -18.46 11.35 10.65
N GLU A 78 -18.51 12.08 11.76
CA GLU A 78 -17.44 12.10 12.76
C GLU A 78 -17.23 10.77 13.50
N GLN A 79 -18.16 9.84 13.37
CA GLN A 79 -18.07 8.49 13.93
C GLN A 79 -17.38 7.52 12.99
N VAL A 80 -17.15 7.92 11.72
CA VAL A 80 -16.48 7.08 10.73
C VAL A 80 -15.00 6.96 11.05
N LEU A 81 -14.52 5.72 11.17
CA LEU A 81 -13.16 5.37 11.57
C LEU A 81 -12.05 6.12 10.79
N TYR A 82 -12.29 6.37 9.50
CA TYR A 82 -11.28 6.99 8.62
C TYR A 82 -10.89 8.41 9.00
N TYR A 83 -11.78 9.19 9.59
CA TYR A 83 -11.44 10.52 10.10
C TYR A 83 -10.51 10.46 11.32
N GLY A 84 -10.64 9.42 12.15
CA GLY A 84 -9.78 9.19 13.31
C GLY A 84 -8.40 8.64 12.96
N MET A 85 -8.13 8.40 11.69
CA MET A 85 -6.91 7.80 11.18
C MET A 85 -6.72 6.34 11.62
N THR A 86 -6.36 5.47 10.71
CA THR A 86 -6.31 4.03 11.00
C THR A 86 -5.01 3.58 11.69
N TRP A 87 -3.96 4.35 11.65
CA TRP A 87 -2.64 4.11 12.26
C TRP A 87 -2.13 2.68 12.12
N LEU A 88 -2.44 2.05 11.00
CA LEU A 88 -1.95 0.71 10.68
C LEU A 88 -0.45 0.78 10.42
N THR A 89 0.26 -0.24 10.86
CA THR A 89 1.72 -0.34 10.70
C THR A 89 2.09 -1.60 9.90
N PRO A 90 1.75 -1.65 8.61
CA PRO A 90 2.13 -2.78 7.76
C PRO A 90 3.64 -2.84 7.60
N ARG A 91 4.13 -4.05 7.32
CA ARG A 91 5.49 -4.28 6.85
C ARG A 91 5.43 -4.67 5.39
N CYS A 92 6.44 -4.33 4.62
CA CYS A 92 6.38 -4.55 3.17
C CYS A 92 7.79 -4.71 2.58
N SER A 93 7.82 -5.28 1.37
CA SER A 93 8.98 -5.21 0.46
C SER A 93 8.45 -4.81 -0.90
N HIS A 94 9.09 -3.87 -1.57
CA HIS A 94 8.71 -3.49 -2.92
C HIS A 94 9.91 -3.13 -3.78
N LEU A 95 9.76 -3.33 -5.10
CA LEU A 95 10.78 -3.18 -6.13
C LEU A 95 10.15 -2.65 -7.40
N ALA A 96 10.75 -1.61 -7.99
CA ALA A 96 10.46 -1.18 -9.35
C ALA A 96 11.64 -1.43 -10.25
N LEU A 97 11.37 -1.95 -11.45
CA LEU A 97 12.33 -2.20 -12.52
C LEU A 97 12.01 -1.32 -13.70
N LEU A 98 13.02 -0.66 -14.25
CA LEU A 98 12.91 0.07 -15.51
C LEU A 98 12.95 -0.89 -16.73
N PRO A 99 12.51 -0.44 -17.92
CA PRO A 99 12.40 -1.28 -19.11
C PRO A 99 13.66 -2.08 -19.48
N SER A 100 14.86 -1.51 -19.25
CA SER A 100 16.15 -2.14 -19.54
C SER A 100 16.44 -3.39 -18.71
N MET A 101 15.81 -3.54 -17.55
CA MET A 101 15.97 -4.67 -16.64
C MET A 101 15.03 -5.82 -16.97
N THR A 102 13.92 -5.57 -17.66
CA THR A 102 12.84 -6.55 -17.85
C THR A 102 12.92 -7.26 -19.20
N ALA A 103 12.44 -8.49 -19.25
CA ALA A 103 12.38 -9.28 -20.49
C ALA A 103 11.34 -8.75 -21.49
N SER A 104 10.28 -8.11 -20.99
CA SER A 104 9.22 -7.53 -21.81
C SER A 104 9.59 -6.17 -22.40
N GLY A 105 10.61 -5.49 -21.87
CA GLY A 105 10.87 -4.08 -22.17
C GLY A 105 9.83 -3.12 -21.55
N HIS A 106 8.95 -3.62 -20.67
CA HIS A 106 8.01 -2.79 -19.89
C HIS A 106 8.57 -2.54 -18.50
N PRO A 107 8.40 -1.33 -17.92
CA PRO A 107 8.67 -1.14 -16.50
C PRO A 107 7.73 -2.03 -15.68
N MET A 108 8.19 -2.50 -14.53
CA MET A 108 7.40 -3.37 -13.64
C MET A 108 7.57 -2.97 -12.18
N THR A 109 6.52 -3.13 -11.39
CA THR A 109 6.60 -3.03 -9.93
C THR A 109 6.19 -4.36 -9.32
N ALA A 110 6.90 -4.80 -8.27
CA ALA A 110 6.51 -5.97 -7.48
C ALA A 110 6.48 -5.60 -6.00
N ARG A 111 5.56 -6.22 -5.24
CA ARG A 111 5.36 -5.91 -3.82
C ARG A 111 4.85 -7.10 -3.03
N ASN A 112 5.36 -7.23 -1.80
CA ASN A 112 4.71 -7.95 -0.70
C ASN A 112 4.18 -6.96 0.33
N TYR A 113 3.02 -7.28 0.89
CA TYR A 113 2.44 -6.60 2.03
C TYR A 113 2.33 -7.59 3.19
N GLU A 114 3.05 -7.31 4.27
CA GLU A 114 3.04 -8.13 5.47
C GLU A 114 2.20 -7.45 6.55
N PHE A 115 1.24 -8.22 7.08
CA PHE A 115 0.35 -7.73 8.12
C PHE A 115 -0.21 -8.89 8.96
N ASN A 116 -1.27 -8.60 9.72
CA ASN A 116 -2.04 -9.57 10.48
C ASN A 116 -3.26 -10.01 9.67
N ASP A 117 -3.55 -11.31 9.66
CA ASP A 117 -4.64 -11.91 8.89
C ASP A 117 -6.05 -11.60 9.41
N GLU A 118 -6.17 -11.11 10.64
CA GLU A 118 -7.46 -10.70 11.22
C GLU A 118 -7.76 -9.21 10.98
N ALA A 119 -6.71 -8.43 10.74
CA ALA A 119 -6.82 -6.99 10.49
C ALA A 119 -6.85 -6.64 8.99
N GLU A 120 -6.39 -7.55 8.12
CA GLU A 120 -6.45 -7.42 6.66
C GLU A 120 -7.89 -7.66 6.17
N ASP A 121 -8.35 -6.91 5.17
CA ASP A 121 -9.69 -7.08 4.60
C ASP A 121 -9.71 -7.96 3.34
N PHE A 122 -8.55 -8.39 2.86
CA PHE A 122 -8.37 -9.27 1.70
C PHE A 122 -9.21 -8.88 0.49
N THR A 123 -9.28 -7.59 0.23
CA THR A 123 -10.14 -7.02 -0.82
C THR A 123 -9.33 -6.29 -1.88
N ILE A 124 -9.59 -6.59 -3.15
CA ILE A 124 -9.12 -5.79 -4.28
C ILE A 124 -10.28 -5.00 -4.87
N ILE A 125 -10.05 -3.74 -5.21
CA ILE A 125 -11.10 -2.84 -5.67
C ILE A 125 -10.70 -2.15 -6.98
N LYS A 126 -11.57 -2.22 -7.98
CA LYS A 126 -11.58 -1.32 -9.13
C LYS A 126 -12.46 -0.13 -8.80
N THR A 127 -11.91 1.06 -8.85
CA THR A 127 -12.60 2.31 -8.49
C THR A 127 -12.74 3.19 -9.72
N CYS A 128 -13.99 3.48 -10.10
CA CYS A 128 -14.38 4.23 -11.29
C CYS A 128 -15.21 5.47 -10.89
N ILE A 129 -14.59 6.43 -10.20
CA ILE A 129 -15.28 7.64 -9.74
C ILE A 129 -15.24 8.71 -10.83
N LYS A 130 -16.38 9.31 -11.09
CA LYS A 130 -16.51 10.37 -12.10
C LYS A 130 -15.57 11.54 -11.83
N GLY A 131 -14.77 11.90 -12.82
CA GLY A 131 -13.80 13.00 -12.76
C GLY A 131 -12.45 12.63 -12.13
N LYS A 132 -12.20 11.34 -11.86
CA LYS A 132 -10.94 10.79 -11.36
C LYS A 132 -10.43 9.70 -12.30
N TYR A 133 -9.14 9.41 -12.23
CA TYR A 133 -8.59 8.25 -12.94
C TYR A 133 -9.11 6.95 -12.32
N THR A 134 -9.60 6.05 -13.21
CA THR A 134 -9.92 4.69 -12.80
C THR A 134 -8.68 3.99 -12.28
N HIS A 135 -8.77 3.30 -11.14
CA HIS A 135 -7.65 2.58 -10.58
C HIS A 135 -8.06 1.23 -10.01
N ILE A 136 -7.09 0.30 -9.99
CA ILE A 136 -7.21 -1.02 -9.37
C ILE A 136 -6.14 -1.10 -8.29
N GLY A 137 -6.52 -1.45 -7.08
CA GLY A 137 -5.60 -1.58 -5.96
C GLY A 137 -6.20 -2.36 -4.81
N THR A 138 -5.34 -2.82 -3.89
CA THR A 138 -5.82 -3.51 -2.70
C THR A 138 -6.29 -2.51 -1.66
N SER A 139 -7.28 -2.92 -0.90
CA SER A 139 -7.99 -2.02 0.01
C SER A 139 -7.33 -1.98 1.39
N VAL A 140 -7.47 -0.84 2.03
CA VAL A 140 -7.24 -0.68 3.47
C VAL A 140 -8.58 -0.35 4.10
N LEU A 141 -9.17 -1.33 4.75
CA LEU A 141 -10.48 -1.24 5.41
C LEU A 141 -11.61 -0.77 4.45
N GLY A 142 -11.50 -1.05 3.15
CA GLY A 142 -12.48 -0.71 2.13
C GLY A 142 -12.21 0.63 1.42
N ILE A 143 -12.01 1.72 2.12
CA ILE A 143 -11.87 3.08 1.52
C ILE A 143 -10.44 3.38 1.08
N GLY A 144 -9.46 3.06 1.92
CA GLY A 144 -8.04 3.33 1.63
C GLY A 144 -7.47 2.47 0.52
N ARG A 145 -6.30 2.87 0.03
CA ARG A 145 -5.43 2.05 -0.83
C ARG A 145 -4.03 2.02 -0.25
N ASP A 146 -3.39 0.89 -0.35
CA ASP A 146 -1.98 0.73 0.06
C ASP A 146 -1.06 0.44 -1.12
N ASP A 147 -1.64 0.25 -2.28
CA ASP A 147 -1.00 0.06 -3.57
C ASP A 147 -2.00 0.18 -4.71
N GLY A 148 -1.51 0.10 -5.94
CA GLY A 148 -2.36 -0.01 -7.12
C GLY A 148 -1.74 0.52 -8.39
N ILE A 149 -2.57 0.47 -9.42
CA ILE A 149 -2.30 1.00 -10.75
C ILE A 149 -3.52 1.78 -11.23
N ASN A 150 -3.31 2.91 -11.90
CA ASN A 150 -4.40 3.63 -12.56
C ASN A 150 -4.40 3.45 -14.08
N GLU A 151 -5.49 3.84 -14.72
CA GLU A 151 -5.69 3.72 -16.17
C GLU A 151 -4.68 4.50 -17.01
N MET A 152 -3.99 5.48 -16.41
CA MET A 152 -2.91 6.23 -17.07
C MET A 152 -1.58 5.47 -17.02
N GLY A 153 -1.51 4.35 -16.29
CA GLY A 153 -0.31 3.55 -16.09
C GLY A 153 0.62 4.10 -15.01
N LEU A 154 0.09 4.83 -14.04
CA LEU A 154 0.81 5.15 -12.82
C LEU A 154 0.63 4.01 -11.82
N THR A 155 1.72 3.45 -11.31
CA THR A 155 1.72 2.52 -10.18
C THR A 155 2.24 3.21 -8.93
N VAL A 156 1.62 2.93 -7.80
CA VAL A 156 2.04 3.41 -6.49
C VAL A 156 2.08 2.22 -5.55
N THR A 157 3.22 2.01 -4.90
CA THR A 157 3.39 1.01 -3.85
C THR A 157 4.08 1.63 -2.65
N LEU A 158 3.90 1.04 -1.47
CA LEU A 158 4.53 1.56 -0.26
C LEU A 158 5.08 0.47 0.65
N SER A 159 6.00 0.88 1.51
CA SER A 159 6.31 0.22 2.79
C SER A 159 6.30 1.26 3.92
N SER A 160 6.07 0.84 5.17
CA SER A 160 6.32 1.71 6.31
C SER A 160 7.84 1.84 6.53
N SER A 161 8.30 3.02 6.92
CA SER A 161 9.72 3.31 7.17
C SER A 161 9.98 3.53 8.65
N GLY A 162 11.00 2.86 9.17
CA GLY A 162 11.48 3.07 10.52
C GLY A 162 10.54 2.62 11.63
N PHE A 163 10.65 3.28 12.78
CA PHE A 163 9.87 2.97 13.97
C PHE A 163 8.37 3.30 13.76
N PRO A 164 7.46 2.43 14.21
CA PRO A 164 6.02 2.66 14.03
C PRO A 164 5.55 4.01 14.56
N VAL A 165 4.74 4.71 13.77
CA VAL A 165 4.11 5.98 14.12
C VAL A 165 2.65 5.75 14.48
N GLY A 166 2.21 6.29 15.60
CA GLY A 166 0.81 6.15 16.02
C GLY A 166 0.51 6.66 17.42
N PRO A 167 -0.72 6.43 17.89
CA PRO A 167 -1.20 6.96 19.17
C PRO A 167 -0.81 6.11 20.40
N LEU A 168 -0.32 4.87 20.20
CA LEU A 168 0.01 3.98 21.30
C LEU A 168 1.28 4.44 22.04
N PRO A 169 1.42 4.17 23.36
CA PRO A 169 2.56 4.62 24.15
C PRO A 169 3.92 4.16 23.61
N GLU A 170 3.96 2.95 23.03
CA GLU A 170 5.14 2.34 22.43
C GLU A 170 5.46 2.82 21.02
N MET A 171 4.60 3.65 20.43
CA MET A 171 4.78 4.20 19.10
C MET A 171 5.40 5.60 19.13
N ARG A 172 6.06 5.97 18.06
CA ARG A 172 6.50 7.34 17.81
C ARG A 172 5.28 8.24 17.62
N ARG A 173 5.24 9.38 18.30
CA ARG A 173 4.17 10.35 18.07
C ARG A 173 4.29 10.95 16.67
N PRO A 174 3.16 11.16 15.95
CA PRO A 174 3.19 11.84 14.67
C PRO A 174 3.80 13.23 14.79
N ALA A 175 4.79 13.53 13.95
CA ALA A 175 5.44 14.84 13.90
C ALA A 175 4.63 15.86 13.09
N VAL A 176 3.71 15.38 12.24
CA VAL A 176 2.88 16.19 11.34
C VAL A 176 1.41 15.80 11.52
N THR A 177 0.53 16.80 11.55
CA THR A 177 -0.90 16.57 11.35
C THR A 177 -1.19 16.54 9.86
N GLY A 178 -1.66 15.41 9.34
CA GLY A 178 -1.81 15.24 7.90
C GLY A 178 -2.40 13.90 7.51
N LEU A 179 -2.12 13.50 6.28
CA LEU A 179 -2.68 12.30 5.66
C LEU A 179 -1.93 11.03 6.10
N GLN A 180 -2.70 9.98 6.31
CA GLN A 180 -2.18 8.62 6.44
C GLN A 180 -1.84 8.03 5.07
N PHE A 181 -0.98 7.02 5.04
CA PHE A 181 -0.50 6.38 3.81
C PHE A 181 -1.63 5.96 2.86
N TRP A 182 -2.71 5.41 3.39
CA TRP A 182 -3.83 4.90 2.59
C TRP A 182 -4.54 6.01 1.80
N ALA A 183 -4.61 7.23 2.36
CA ALA A 183 -5.17 8.40 1.68
C ALA A 183 -4.17 8.98 0.67
N VAL A 184 -2.87 8.97 0.98
CA VAL A 184 -1.80 9.42 0.07
C VAL A 184 -1.79 8.55 -1.19
N VAL A 185 -1.68 7.23 -1.05
CA VAL A 185 -1.63 6.30 -2.19
C VAL A 185 -2.88 6.44 -3.05
N ARG A 186 -4.06 6.44 -2.42
CA ARG A 186 -5.31 6.60 -3.12
C ARG A 186 -5.39 7.92 -3.90
N THR A 187 -4.99 9.02 -3.27
CA THR A 187 -5.02 10.34 -3.89
C THR A 187 -4.12 10.42 -5.12
N LEU A 188 -2.92 9.83 -5.06
CA LEU A 188 -2.01 9.77 -6.21
C LEU A 188 -2.62 8.96 -7.36
N LEU A 189 -3.21 7.80 -7.06
CA LEU A 189 -3.86 6.96 -8.08
C LEU A 189 -5.06 7.65 -8.73
N GLU A 190 -5.82 8.42 -7.98
CA GLU A 190 -7.02 9.12 -8.47
C GLU A 190 -6.72 10.39 -9.29
N ASN A 191 -5.61 11.07 -9.03
CA ASN A 191 -5.41 12.43 -9.52
C ASN A 191 -4.12 12.64 -10.32
N CYS A 192 -3.18 11.67 -10.34
CA CYS A 192 -1.91 11.82 -11.03
C CYS A 192 -1.82 10.84 -12.20
N ARG A 193 -1.39 11.34 -13.36
CA ARG A 193 -1.20 10.49 -14.55
C ARG A 193 0.20 9.89 -14.65
N ASP A 194 1.20 10.51 -14.02
CA ASP A 194 2.60 10.13 -14.14
C ASP A 194 3.41 10.52 -12.88
N VAL A 195 4.69 10.12 -12.87
CA VAL A 195 5.63 10.41 -11.76
C VAL A 195 5.79 11.91 -11.52
N LYS A 196 5.77 12.75 -12.56
CA LYS A 196 5.95 14.20 -12.40
C LYS A 196 4.79 14.82 -11.64
N GLU A 197 3.56 14.46 -12.00
CA GLU A 197 2.36 14.93 -11.30
C GLU A 197 2.33 14.43 -9.85
N ALA A 198 2.69 13.16 -9.63
CA ALA A 198 2.76 12.58 -8.29
C ALA A 198 3.78 13.31 -7.40
N LEU A 199 4.99 13.58 -7.90
CA LEU A 199 6.01 14.33 -7.16
C LEU A 199 5.59 15.77 -6.89
N SER A 200 4.95 16.43 -7.86
CA SER A 200 4.42 17.79 -7.68
C SER A 200 3.37 17.85 -6.57
N MET A 201 2.50 16.85 -6.50
CA MET A 201 1.47 16.75 -5.46
C MET A 201 2.06 16.44 -4.09
N LEU A 202 3.00 15.49 -4.01
CA LEU A 202 3.64 15.06 -2.75
C LEU A 202 4.45 16.18 -2.10
N LYS A 203 5.06 17.08 -2.89
CA LYS A 203 5.94 18.14 -2.40
C LYS A 203 5.35 18.97 -1.26
N ASP A 204 4.06 19.28 -1.35
CA ASP A 204 3.38 20.15 -0.37
C ASP A 204 2.36 19.37 0.48
N MET A 205 2.20 18.06 0.24
CA MET A 205 1.24 17.21 0.93
C MET A 205 1.71 16.91 2.36
N PRO A 206 0.90 17.18 3.39
CA PRO A 206 1.26 16.84 4.77
C PRO A 206 1.08 15.33 4.98
N VAL A 207 2.16 14.57 4.92
CA VAL A 207 2.15 13.13 5.17
C VAL A 207 2.43 12.89 6.66
N ALA A 208 1.42 12.43 7.39
CA ALA A 208 1.50 12.18 8.84
C ALA A 208 2.04 10.77 9.19
N TYR A 209 2.50 10.06 8.19
CA TYR A 209 3.05 8.71 8.31
C TYR A 209 4.48 8.70 7.78
N ASN A 210 5.23 7.65 8.09
CA ASN A 210 6.59 7.48 7.58
C ASN A 210 6.61 6.36 6.52
N PRO A 211 6.17 6.59 5.28
CA PRO A 211 6.28 5.63 4.19
C PRO A 211 7.55 5.80 3.37
N ASN A 212 7.98 4.68 2.78
CA ASN A 212 8.75 4.66 1.55
C ASN A 212 7.75 4.41 0.42
N LEU A 213 7.56 5.37 -0.49
CA LEU A 213 6.69 5.24 -1.65
C LEU A 213 7.54 4.97 -2.88
N ILE A 214 7.18 3.96 -3.68
CA ILE A 214 7.69 3.81 -5.05
C ILE A 214 6.57 4.17 -5.99
N VAL A 215 6.85 5.15 -6.85
CA VAL A 215 5.96 5.64 -7.91
C VAL A 215 6.63 5.35 -9.24
N LEU A 216 5.96 4.62 -10.13
CA LEU A 216 6.48 4.24 -11.44
C LEU A 216 5.42 4.49 -12.51
N ASP A 217 5.79 5.08 -13.65
CA ASP A 217 4.86 5.28 -14.76
C ASP A 217 5.21 4.41 -16.00
N ARG A 218 4.28 4.40 -16.96
CA ARG A 218 4.44 3.61 -18.20
C ARG A 218 5.61 4.02 -19.08
N GLU A 219 6.11 5.25 -18.90
CA GLU A 219 7.27 5.77 -19.65
C GLU A 219 8.60 5.32 -19.02
N GLY A 220 8.56 4.61 -17.89
CA GLY A 220 9.74 4.14 -17.19
C GLY A 220 10.41 5.21 -16.34
N ARG A 221 9.70 6.27 -15.94
CA ARG A 221 10.16 7.17 -14.88
C ARG A 221 9.78 6.58 -13.55
N CYS A 222 10.70 6.57 -12.61
CA CYS A 222 10.48 6.02 -11.29
C CYS A 222 11.00 6.96 -10.20
N ALA A 223 10.30 7.01 -9.08
CA ALA A 223 10.71 7.74 -7.90
C ALA A 223 10.55 6.89 -6.64
N LEU A 224 11.57 6.91 -5.78
CA LEU A 224 11.46 6.54 -4.38
C LEU A 224 11.30 7.82 -3.57
N VAL A 225 10.20 7.94 -2.86
CA VAL A 225 9.90 9.07 -1.98
C VAL A 225 9.81 8.53 -0.56
N GLU A 226 10.75 8.94 0.28
CA GLU A 226 10.76 8.58 1.69
C GLU A 226 10.32 9.76 2.54
N THR A 227 9.41 9.53 3.47
CA THR A 227 9.07 10.53 4.49
C THR A 227 9.41 10.01 5.88
N LEU A 228 9.95 10.88 6.72
CA LEU A 228 10.30 10.56 8.09
C LEU A 228 10.10 11.80 8.98
N ASP A 229 9.12 11.75 9.87
CA ASP A 229 8.82 12.83 10.83
C ASP A 229 8.68 14.21 10.16
N GLY A 230 7.94 14.25 9.03
CA GLY A 230 7.71 15.47 8.24
C GLY A 230 8.86 15.89 7.32
N ARG A 231 9.98 15.15 7.33
CA ARG A 231 11.04 15.32 6.32
C ARG A 231 10.70 14.49 5.10
N MET A 232 11.21 14.91 3.95
CA MET A 232 11.04 14.16 2.70
C MET A 232 12.38 14.12 1.96
N ALA A 233 12.75 12.93 1.49
CA ALA A 233 13.82 12.70 0.54
C ALA A 233 13.27 12.01 -0.72
N VAL A 234 13.85 12.32 -1.87
CA VAL A 234 13.37 11.81 -3.16
C VAL A 234 14.56 11.40 -4.02
N LYS A 235 14.51 10.16 -4.51
CA LYS A 235 15.43 9.66 -5.55
C LYS A 235 14.62 9.34 -6.79
N THR A 236 15.02 9.90 -7.94
CA THR A 236 14.38 9.62 -9.24
C THR A 236 15.35 8.91 -10.17
N ILE A 237 14.82 7.98 -10.96
CA ILE A 237 15.53 7.30 -12.05
C ILE A 237 14.65 7.25 -13.31
N ASP A 238 15.33 7.19 -14.45
CA ASP A 238 14.74 7.04 -15.79
C ASP A 238 15.67 6.24 -16.70
N SER A 239 15.38 6.23 -18.01
CA SER A 239 16.18 5.48 -19.01
C SER A 239 17.66 5.88 -19.04
N ASP A 240 17.99 7.13 -18.68
CA ASP A 240 19.36 7.69 -18.77
C ASP A 240 20.14 7.48 -17.45
N SER A 241 19.46 7.01 -16.42
CA SER A 241 20.06 6.79 -15.10
C SER A 241 20.97 5.55 -15.11
N VAL A 242 22.04 5.57 -14.31
CA VAL A 242 22.92 4.42 -14.10
C VAL A 242 22.18 3.29 -13.39
N GLU A 243 21.42 3.65 -12.36
CA GLU A 243 20.54 2.72 -11.65
C GLU A 243 19.25 2.54 -12.44
N GLN A 244 18.85 1.29 -12.59
CA GLN A 244 17.67 0.89 -13.37
C GLN A 244 16.62 0.19 -12.51
N ALA A 245 16.77 0.25 -11.18
CA ALA A 245 15.82 -0.28 -10.20
C ALA A 245 15.79 0.59 -8.93
N LEU A 246 14.61 0.74 -8.33
CA LEU A 246 14.43 1.29 -6.98
C LEU A 246 13.68 0.28 -6.12
N TYR A 247 14.10 0.13 -4.87
CA TYR A 247 13.47 -0.80 -3.93
C TYR A 247 13.61 -0.33 -2.50
N ALA A 248 12.69 -0.76 -1.67
CA ALA A 248 12.70 -0.48 -0.25
C ALA A 248 12.02 -1.60 0.55
N THR A 249 12.32 -1.63 1.85
CA THR A 249 11.66 -2.44 2.85
C THR A 249 11.16 -1.55 3.99
N ASN A 250 11.45 -1.81 5.25
CA ASN A 250 10.89 -1.04 6.36
C ASN A 250 11.92 -0.18 7.10
N HIS A 251 12.80 0.48 6.36
CA HIS A 251 13.76 1.44 6.90
C HIS A 251 14.10 2.48 5.83
N PRO A 252 14.60 3.66 6.22
CA PRO A 252 15.08 4.64 5.25
C PRO A 252 16.33 4.10 4.54
N VAL A 253 16.38 4.28 3.23
CA VAL A 253 17.52 3.90 2.38
C VAL A 253 18.19 5.12 1.74
N LEU A 254 17.54 6.28 1.75
CA LEU A 254 18.13 7.53 1.28
C LEU A 254 19.01 8.17 2.37
N GLU A 255 20.23 8.53 1.99
CA GLU A 255 21.26 9.01 2.91
C GLU A 255 20.80 10.21 3.75
N GLU A 256 19.92 11.03 3.21
CA GLU A 256 19.37 12.21 3.89
C GLU A 256 18.53 11.87 5.12
N LEU A 257 17.92 10.68 5.15
CA LEU A 257 17.01 10.26 6.23
C LEU A 257 17.61 9.25 7.21
N ILE A 258 18.64 8.50 6.81
CA ILE A 258 19.30 7.51 7.68
C ILE A 258 19.76 8.11 9.03
N PRO A 259 20.31 9.35 9.11
CA PRO A 259 20.72 9.92 10.40
C PRO A 259 19.57 10.13 11.40
N TYR A 260 18.33 10.25 10.92
CA TYR A 260 17.15 10.45 11.77
C TYR A 260 16.49 9.12 12.21
N GLU A 261 16.77 8.03 11.51
CA GLU A 261 16.36 6.66 11.87
C GLU A 261 17.52 5.69 11.60
N PRO A 262 18.59 5.72 12.42
CA PRO A 262 19.82 4.99 12.13
C PRO A 262 19.75 3.50 12.48
N LYS A 263 18.58 2.98 12.80
CA LYS A 263 18.36 1.58 13.15
C LYS A 263 17.19 0.99 12.39
N ALA A 264 17.31 -0.27 12.04
CA ALA A 264 16.23 -1.02 11.36
C ALA A 264 16.07 -2.41 11.97
N PHE A 265 14.89 -3.00 11.80
CA PHE A 265 14.66 -4.40 12.14
C PHE A 265 15.57 -5.33 11.31
N VAL A 266 16.09 -6.37 11.92
CA VAL A 266 16.89 -7.41 11.25
C VAL A 266 16.15 -7.95 10.03
N HIS A 267 14.86 -8.27 10.14
CA HIS A 267 14.07 -8.75 9.00
C HIS A 267 13.96 -7.74 7.85
N SER A 268 13.98 -6.42 8.16
CA SER A 268 13.92 -5.38 7.12
C SER A 268 15.23 -5.33 6.34
N ILE A 269 16.37 -5.31 7.03
CA ILE A 269 17.70 -5.35 6.42
C ILE A 269 17.85 -6.63 5.59
N ARG A 270 17.50 -7.79 6.15
CA ARG A 270 17.63 -9.06 5.43
C ARG A 270 16.84 -9.12 4.13
N ARG A 271 15.59 -8.62 4.13
CA ARG A 271 14.78 -8.58 2.91
C ARG A 271 15.34 -7.60 1.89
N TYR A 272 15.87 -6.47 2.35
CA TYR A 272 16.56 -5.51 1.47
C TYR A 272 17.78 -6.16 0.81
N ASP A 273 18.64 -6.85 1.58
CA ASP A 273 19.81 -7.57 1.08
C ASP A 273 19.42 -8.67 0.07
N ASN A 274 18.30 -9.36 0.30
CA ASN A 274 17.78 -10.36 -0.62
C ASN A 274 17.38 -9.74 -1.97
N ILE A 275 16.76 -8.54 -1.97
CA ILE A 275 16.44 -7.82 -3.22
C ILE A 275 17.74 -7.41 -3.92
N THR A 276 18.71 -6.87 -3.20
CA THR A 276 20.03 -6.51 -3.76
C THR A 276 20.68 -7.72 -4.43
N ALA A 277 20.75 -8.85 -3.72
CA ALA A 277 21.34 -10.08 -4.26
C ALA A 277 20.56 -10.66 -5.46
N PHE A 278 19.24 -10.48 -5.49
CA PHE A 278 18.42 -10.85 -6.65
C PHE A 278 18.78 -9.99 -7.87
N LEU A 279 18.89 -8.68 -7.71
CA LEU A 279 19.25 -7.75 -8.79
C LEU A 279 20.69 -7.96 -9.30
N GLU A 280 21.63 -8.27 -8.41
CA GLU A 280 23.02 -8.58 -8.80
C GLU A 280 23.11 -9.84 -9.66
N ARG A 281 22.29 -10.84 -9.37
CA ARG A 281 22.22 -12.10 -10.16
C ARG A 281 21.47 -11.93 -11.48
N HIS A 282 20.52 -11.01 -11.55
CA HIS A 282 19.62 -10.81 -12.69
C HIS A 282 19.73 -9.37 -13.22
N LYS A 283 20.86 -9.08 -13.90
CA LYS A 283 21.15 -7.71 -14.39
C LYS A 283 20.26 -7.26 -15.55
N LYS A 284 19.63 -8.20 -16.27
CA LYS A 284 18.76 -7.96 -17.44
C LYS A 284 17.78 -9.11 -17.62
N GLY A 285 16.72 -8.86 -18.38
CA GLY A 285 15.80 -9.90 -18.84
C GLY A 285 14.96 -10.53 -17.75
N ILE A 286 14.69 -9.79 -16.66
CA ILE A 286 13.84 -10.25 -15.57
C ILE A 286 12.40 -10.39 -16.08
N THR A 287 11.83 -11.57 -15.92
CA THR A 287 10.45 -11.85 -16.30
C THR A 287 9.50 -11.59 -15.13
N ALA A 288 8.22 -11.37 -15.43
CA ALA A 288 7.18 -11.31 -14.39
C ALA A 288 7.11 -12.60 -13.56
N GLY A 289 7.36 -13.77 -14.19
CA GLY A 289 7.45 -15.05 -13.51
C GLY A 289 8.55 -15.09 -12.45
N GLN A 290 9.76 -14.65 -12.81
CA GLN A 290 10.88 -14.57 -11.87
C GLN A 290 10.60 -13.60 -10.70
N LEU A 291 9.90 -12.47 -10.93
CA LEU A 291 9.47 -11.59 -9.85
C LEU A 291 8.43 -12.28 -8.95
N LYS A 292 7.43 -12.95 -9.55
CA LYS A 292 6.42 -13.73 -8.84
C LYS A 292 7.06 -14.79 -7.94
N ASP A 293 8.00 -15.55 -8.46
CA ASP A 293 8.70 -16.61 -7.72
C ASP A 293 9.57 -16.04 -6.60
N PHE A 294 10.33 -14.96 -6.86
CA PHE A 294 11.19 -14.34 -5.87
C PHE A 294 10.41 -13.74 -4.71
N PHE A 295 9.31 -13.02 -4.99
CA PHE A 295 8.49 -12.41 -3.95
C PHE A 295 7.72 -13.44 -3.12
N LEU A 296 7.43 -14.63 -3.67
CA LEU A 296 6.82 -15.75 -2.95
C LEU A 296 7.84 -16.70 -2.31
N THR A 297 9.15 -16.53 -2.56
CA THR A 297 10.18 -17.31 -1.86
C THR A 297 10.13 -17.00 -0.37
N PRO A 298 10.05 -18.04 0.50
CA PRO A 298 9.96 -17.84 1.95
C PRO A 298 11.17 -17.09 2.54
N TYR A 299 10.91 -16.24 3.53
CA TYR A 299 11.93 -15.68 4.40
C TYR A 299 12.57 -16.81 5.26
N PRO A 300 13.90 -16.81 5.53
CA PRO A 300 14.87 -15.72 5.32
C PRO A 300 15.58 -15.70 3.96
N GLU A 301 15.36 -16.67 3.07
CA GLU A 301 16.01 -16.74 1.75
C GLU A 301 15.34 -15.83 0.72
N GLY A 302 14.06 -15.50 0.91
CA GLY A 302 13.27 -14.63 0.08
C GLY A 302 12.53 -13.56 0.88
N LEU A 303 11.33 -13.21 0.42
CA LEU A 303 10.57 -12.07 0.92
C LEU A 303 9.25 -12.46 1.61
N SER A 304 8.69 -13.64 1.33
CA SER A 304 7.39 -14.06 1.86
C SER A 304 7.50 -14.51 3.32
N CYS A 305 6.64 -13.96 4.17
CA CYS A 305 6.64 -14.21 5.61
C CYS A 305 5.33 -14.90 6.04
N SER A 306 5.40 -15.76 7.06
CA SER A 306 4.26 -16.53 7.55
C SER A 306 3.98 -16.32 9.05
N TYR A 307 4.26 -15.12 9.58
CA TYR A 307 4.19 -14.80 11.01
C TYR A 307 3.02 -13.87 11.31
N TYR A 308 1.81 -14.27 10.90
CA TYR A 308 0.60 -13.44 10.92
C TYR A 308 0.24 -12.94 12.33
N SER A 309 0.34 -13.80 13.36
CA SER A 309 0.09 -13.43 14.75
C SER A 309 1.07 -12.39 15.30
N GLN A 310 2.22 -12.20 14.64
CA GLN A 310 3.24 -11.22 14.98
C GLN A 310 3.20 -10.00 14.03
N PHE A 311 2.10 -9.79 13.32
CA PHE A 311 1.92 -8.72 12.33
C PHE A 311 2.99 -8.72 11.23
N PHE A 312 3.44 -9.93 10.84
CA PHE A 312 4.48 -10.11 9.84
C PHE A 312 4.20 -11.32 8.93
N GLY A 313 2.96 -11.47 8.50
CA GLY A 313 2.54 -12.47 7.51
C GLY A 313 2.24 -11.80 6.16
N THR A 314 2.75 -12.34 5.07
CA THR A 314 2.47 -11.84 3.72
C THR A 314 1.00 -12.12 3.39
N THR A 315 0.17 -11.08 3.41
CA THR A 315 -1.26 -11.20 3.09
C THR A 315 -1.51 -11.11 1.60
N LYS A 316 -0.63 -10.42 0.87
CA LYS A 316 -0.72 -10.24 -0.58
C LYS A 316 0.65 -10.01 -1.23
N THR A 317 0.80 -10.57 -2.43
CA THR A 317 1.96 -10.41 -3.31
C THR A 317 1.47 -9.93 -4.67
N MET A 318 2.08 -8.90 -5.24
CA MET A 318 1.65 -8.32 -6.52
C MET A 318 2.81 -8.13 -7.48
N VAL A 319 2.47 -8.18 -8.79
CA VAL A 319 3.29 -7.68 -9.89
C VAL A 319 2.40 -6.82 -10.78
N LEU A 320 2.84 -5.59 -11.05
CA LEU A 320 2.13 -4.60 -11.84
C LEU A 320 2.92 -4.26 -13.11
N ASP A 321 2.23 -4.22 -14.25
CA ASP A 321 2.76 -3.78 -15.54
C ASP A 321 2.02 -2.52 -15.99
N PRO A 322 2.60 -1.32 -15.83
CA PRO A 322 1.95 -0.06 -16.16
C PRO A 322 1.67 0.14 -17.66
N VAL A 323 2.43 -0.52 -18.55
CA VAL A 323 2.21 -0.43 -19.99
C VAL A 323 0.98 -1.25 -20.40
N ARG A 324 0.83 -2.43 -19.83
CA ARG A 324 -0.36 -3.29 -20.06
C ARG A 324 -1.58 -2.85 -19.26
N GLY A 325 -1.40 -1.99 -18.25
CA GLY A 325 -2.46 -1.65 -17.32
C GLY A 325 -2.96 -2.87 -16.53
N SER A 326 -2.05 -3.77 -16.17
CA SER A 326 -2.39 -5.04 -15.51
C SER A 326 -1.73 -5.19 -14.14
N LEU A 327 -2.43 -5.90 -13.27
CA LEU A 327 -2.01 -6.28 -11.92
C LEU A 327 -2.23 -7.77 -11.72
N SER A 328 -1.16 -8.51 -11.40
CA SER A 328 -1.25 -9.90 -10.94
C SER A 328 -1.15 -9.94 -9.43
N LEU A 329 -2.07 -10.64 -8.77
CA LEU A 329 -2.19 -10.72 -7.31
C LEU A 329 -2.21 -12.19 -6.84
N CYS A 330 -1.38 -12.53 -5.85
CA CYS A 330 -1.44 -13.76 -5.10
C CYS A 330 -1.70 -13.44 -3.63
N TRP A 331 -2.80 -13.96 -3.10
CA TRP A 331 -3.16 -13.78 -1.71
C TRP A 331 -2.42 -14.76 -0.79
N GLY A 332 -2.13 -14.32 0.44
CA GLY A 332 -1.60 -15.18 1.51
C GLY A 332 -0.14 -15.60 1.33
N GLY A 333 0.63 -14.93 0.44
CA GLY A 333 2.07 -15.18 0.25
C GLY A 333 2.43 -16.63 -0.14
N ARG A 334 1.50 -17.38 -0.76
CA ARG A 334 1.65 -18.79 -1.08
C ARG A 334 1.30 -19.09 -2.54
N PRO A 335 2.23 -19.70 -3.31
CA PRO A 335 1.98 -20.06 -4.72
C PRO A 335 0.73 -20.94 -4.91
N GLN A 336 0.39 -21.79 -3.92
CA GLN A 336 -0.76 -22.71 -3.97
C GLN A 336 -2.11 -21.98 -4.01
N ASN A 337 -2.17 -20.73 -3.53
CA ASN A 337 -3.39 -19.92 -3.62
C ASN A 337 -3.66 -19.40 -5.03
N GLY A 338 -2.68 -19.53 -5.95
CA GLY A 338 -2.80 -19.09 -7.33
C GLY A 338 -2.59 -17.61 -7.53
N TRP A 339 -2.45 -17.23 -8.79
CA TRP A 339 -2.36 -15.83 -9.23
C TRP A 339 -3.65 -15.43 -9.92
N HIS A 340 -4.16 -14.25 -9.56
CA HIS A 340 -5.33 -13.64 -10.14
C HIS A 340 -4.89 -12.40 -10.92
N ASP A 341 -5.24 -12.32 -12.20
CA ASP A 341 -4.88 -11.19 -13.06
C ASP A 341 -6.07 -10.24 -13.22
N PHE A 342 -5.79 -8.95 -13.07
CA PHE A 342 -6.75 -7.86 -13.19
C PHE A 342 -6.23 -6.84 -14.19
N ASN A 343 -7.12 -6.23 -14.96
CA ASN A 343 -6.82 -5.13 -15.89
C ASN A 343 -8.03 -4.22 -16.06
N PHE A 344 -7.88 -3.15 -16.83
CA PHE A 344 -8.96 -2.18 -17.04
C PHE A 344 -9.97 -2.60 -18.11
N SER A 345 -9.58 -3.48 -19.04
CA SER A 345 -10.37 -3.88 -20.21
C SER A 345 -11.38 -4.97 -19.90
N ASP A 346 -11.01 -5.90 -19.01
CA ASP A 346 -11.84 -7.05 -18.71
C ASP A 346 -12.90 -6.72 -17.64
N PRO A 347 -14.05 -7.43 -17.66
CA PRO A 347 -15.00 -7.33 -16.58
C PRO A 347 -14.33 -7.62 -15.24
N PHE A 348 -14.54 -6.74 -14.27
CA PHE A 348 -13.96 -6.93 -12.95
C PHE A 348 -14.71 -8.06 -12.22
N PRO A 349 -14.02 -9.10 -11.75
CA PRO A 349 -14.68 -10.21 -11.08
C PRO A 349 -15.33 -9.73 -9.78
N GLN A 350 -16.48 -10.33 -9.45
CA GLN A 350 -17.17 -10.07 -8.18
C GLN A 350 -17.15 -11.28 -7.25
N GLU A 351 -16.35 -12.27 -7.60
CA GLU A 351 -16.31 -13.54 -6.87
C GLU A 351 -15.37 -13.45 -5.67
N THR A 352 -15.76 -14.14 -4.61
CA THR A 352 -14.91 -14.44 -3.46
C THR A 352 -14.17 -15.75 -3.72
N ALA A 353 -12.84 -15.73 -3.58
CA ALA A 353 -12.04 -16.95 -3.58
C ALA A 353 -11.71 -17.35 -2.14
N ALA A 354 -11.64 -18.64 -1.86
CA ALA A 354 -11.11 -19.16 -0.61
C ALA A 354 -9.62 -19.43 -0.77
N ILE A 355 -8.81 -18.89 0.14
CA ILE A 355 -7.36 -19.09 0.19
C ILE A 355 -6.96 -19.71 1.51
N GLU A 356 -5.77 -20.27 1.55
CA GLU A 356 -5.20 -20.82 2.78
C GLU A 356 -3.97 -20.03 3.23
N ILE A 357 -3.90 -19.76 4.52
CA ILE A 357 -2.70 -19.23 5.17
C ILE A 357 -2.16 -20.19 6.21
N HIS A 358 -0.84 -20.16 6.39
CA HIS A 358 -0.14 -20.90 7.43
C HIS A 358 0.54 -19.93 8.37
N ASN A 359 0.07 -19.85 9.62
CA ASN A 359 0.74 -19.06 10.62
C ASN A 359 1.86 -19.86 11.27
N GLN A 360 3.05 -19.29 11.31
CA GLN A 360 4.23 -19.77 12.03
C GLN A 360 4.60 -18.77 13.10
N THR A 361 5.49 -19.16 14.01
CA THR A 361 6.09 -18.28 15.00
C THR A 361 7.52 -17.97 14.57
N ALA A 362 7.84 -16.70 14.42
CA ALA A 362 9.20 -16.26 14.12
C ALA A 362 10.08 -16.31 15.35
N ASP A 363 11.38 -16.51 15.14
CA ASP A 363 12.39 -16.23 16.14
C ASP A 363 12.34 -14.73 16.49
N PRO A 364 12.24 -14.36 17.78
CA PRO A 364 12.20 -12.96 18.21
C PRO A 364 13.37 -12.12 17.74
N SER A 365 14.52 -12.72 17.46
CA SER A 365 15.73 -12.02 16.99
C SER A 365 15.53 -11.28 15.66
N ILE A 366 14.59 -11.72 14.82
CA ILE A 366 14.31 -11.03 13.55
C ILE A 366 13.67 -9.65 13.75
N PHE A 367 13.04 -9.44 14.92
CA PHE A 367 12.46 -8.16 15.34
C PHE A 367 13.42 -7.31 16.17
N ALA A 368 14.65 -7.74 16.36
CA ALA A 368 15.69 -6.92 16.96
C ALA A 368 16.10 -5.78 16.02
N TYR A 369 16.57 -4.68 16.60
CA TYR A 369 17.12 -3.54 15.85
C TYR A 369 18.61 -3.71 15.61
N ARG A 370 19.07 -3.36 14.41
CA ARG A 370 20.49 -3.20 14.03
C ARG A 370 20.76 -1.79 13.54
N SER A 371 22.01 -1.34 13.70
CA SER A 371 22.47 -0.08 13.10
C SER A 371 22.51 -0.18 11.58
N LEU A 372 22.17 0.91 10.91
CA LEU A 372 22.33 1.13 9.46
C LEU A 372 23.65 1.82 9.12
N VAL A 373 24.36 2.34 10.14
CA VAL A 373 25.66 3.03 10.07
C VAL A 373 26.69 2.38 10.98
#